data_5c7b1f1291c8e1db5ec28e1483a8df91
#
_entry.id   5c7b1f1291c8e1db5ec28e1483a8df91
#
_cell.length_a   1.000
_cell.length_b   1.000
_cell.length_c   1.000
_cell.angle_alpha   90.00
_cell.angle_beta   90.00
_cell.angle_gamma   90.00
#
_symmetry.space_group_name_H-M   'P 1'
#
loop_
_entity.id
_entity.type
_entity.pdbx_description
1 polymer ?
#
loop_
_entity_poly.entity_id
_entity_poly.type
_entity_poly.pdbx_seq_one_letter_code
_entity_poly.pdbx_strand_id
1 'polypeptide(L)'
;MKLVLLSGGSGKRLWPLSNDARSKQFLKVLENKNGELQSMVQRVWGQLGNVGLADSAVIATSKSQVDMIQSQLGHDVPIIIEPMRRDTFPAIALASVYLYSVEGTHLDEVIAVLPVDPYVEDRFFYRVKDLEKTVLASGADLALIGVEPTYPSAKYGYIVPASKSSDSDYLRVSHFTEKPSEEKAAELIKQGALWNCGV
;
A
#
# COMPACT_ATOMS: atom_id res chain seq x y z
N MET A 1 -10.93 -8.01 -8.11
CA MET A 1 -9.84 -7.67 -7.15
C MET A 1 -10.40 -6.89 -5.98
N LYS A 2 -10.05 -7.26 -4.74
CA LYS A 2 -10.32 -6.49 -3.52
C LYS A 2 -9.07 -5.69 -3.14
N LEU A 3 -9.26 -4.52 -2.51
CA LEU A 3 -8.17 -3.70 -2.00
C LEU A 3 -8.17 -3.67 -0.47
N VAL A 4 -7.00 -3.84 0.14
CA VAL A 4 -6.78 -3.66 1.57
C VAL A 4 -5.82 -2.51 1.79
N LEU A 5 -6.30 -1.42 2.36
CA LEU A 5 -5.49 -0.28 2.74
C LEU A 5 -5.00 -0.46 4.18
N LEU A 6 -3.69 -0.53 4.38
CA LEU A 6 -3.09 -0.69 5.70
C LEU A 6 -2.90 0.68 6.37
N SER A 7 -3.58 0.88 7.50
CA SER A 7 -3.54 2.12 8.29
C SER A 7 -2.98 1.91 9.71
N GLY A 8 -2.06 0.97 9.90
CA GLY A 8 -1.56 0.56 11.22
C GLY A 8 -0.43 1.41 11.85
N GLY A 9 0.00 2.51 11.24
CA GLY A 9 1.16 3.30 11.69
C GLY A 9 0.98 3.92 13.09
N SER A 10 2.04 3.88 13.96
CA SER A 10 2.00 4.41 15.32
C SER A 10 2.03 5.95 15.43
N GLY A 11 2.23 6.65 14.33
CA GLY A 11 2.23 8.11 14.30
C GLY A 11 3.33 8.85 15.08
N LYS A 12 4.19 8.15 15.80
CA LYS A 12 5.17 8.76 16.75
C LYS A 12 6.26 9.61 16.10
N ARG A 13 6.52 9.41 14.80
CA ARG A 13 7.64 10.08 14.08
C ARG A 13 7.48 11.59 13.90
N LEU A 14 6.26 12.11 13.97
CA LEU A 14 5.95 13.53 13.79
C LEU A 14 5.41 14.15 15.09
N TRP A 15 5.73 13.58 16.25
CA TRP A 15 5.35 14.18 17.52
C TRP A 15 5.91 15.62 17.63
N PRO A 16 5.17 16.63 18.13
CA PRO A 16 3.84 16.54 18.76
C PRO A 16 2.65 16.61 17.79
N LEU A 17 2.87 16.72 16.47
CA LEU A 17 1.80 16.84 15.48
C LEU A 17 0.98 15.55 15.36
N SER A 18 1.61 14.39 15.59
CA SER A 18 0.96 13.09 15.51
C SER A 18 1.15 12.26 16.79
N ASN A 19 0.20 11.36 17.05
CA ASN A 19 0.19 10.40 18.15
C ASN A 19 -0.49 9.10 17.74
N ASP A 20 -0.69 8.14 18.66
CA ASP A 20 -1.27 6.83 18.35
C ASP A 20 -2.71 6.89 17.81
N ALA A 21 -3.52 7.85 18.26
CA ALA A 21 -4.89 8.06 17.76
C ALA A 21 -4.92 8.93 16.50
N ARG A 22 -4.02 9.89 16.40
CA ARG A 22 -3.89 10.82 15.28
C ARG A 22 -2.54 10.61 14.59
N SER A 23 -2.41 9.51 13.86
CA SER A 23 -1.20 9.19 13.09
C SER A 23 -0.99 10.15 11.92
N LYS A 24 0.21 10.15 11.32
CA LYS A 24 0.62 11.08 10.27
C LYS A 24 -0.35 11.15 9.07
N GLN A 25 -0.95 10.02 8.69
CA GLN A 25 -1.88 9.92 7.56
C GLN A 25 -3.18 10.69 7.74
N PHE A 26 -3.52 11.10 8.99
CA PHE A 26 -4.72 11.87 9.31
C PHE A 26 -4.46 13.38 9.46
N LEU A 27 -3.21 13.82 9.36
CA LEU A 27 -2.87 15.25 9.42
C LEU A 27 -3.32 15.93 8.13
N LYS A 28 -4.15 16.96 8.24
CA LYS A 28 -4.61 17.79 7.13
C LYS A 28 -3.53 18.82 6.78
N VAL A 29 -2.53 18.40 6.04
CA VAL A 29 -1.37 19.22 5.65
C VAL A 29 -1.16 19.27 4.13
N LEU A 30 -2.02 18.60 3.37
CA LEU A 30 -1.98 18.59 1.91
C LEU A 30 -3.08 19.49 1.37
N GLU A 31 -2.78 20.25 0.35
CA GLU A 31 -3.74 21.07 -0.36
C GLU A 31 -4.36 20.27 -1.51
N ASN A 32 -5.68 20.29 -1.64
CA ASN A 32 -6.39 19.70 -2.75
C ASN A 32 -6.49 20.70 -3.92
N LYS A 33 -7.10 20.28 -5.04
CA LYS A 33 -7.24 21.13 -6.25
C LYS A 33 -8.07 22.39 -6.01
N ASN A 34 -8.85 22.45 -4.92
CA ASN A 34 -9.71 23.59 -4.57
C ASN A 34 -9.05 24.52 -3.53
N GLY A 35 -7.80 24.25 -3.12
CA GLY A 35 -7.11 25.01 -2.06
C GLY A 35 -7.50 24.61 -0.64
N GLU A 36 -8.25 23.52 -0.42
CA GLU A 36 -8.66 23.05 0.89
C GLU A 36 -7.66 22.05 1.46
N LEU A 37 -7.41 22.10 2.76
CA LEU A 37 -6.52 21.17 3.43
C LEU A 37 -7.16 19.78 3.59
N GLN A 38 -6.46 18.76 3.12
CA GLN A 38 -6.84 17.35 3.25
C GLN A 38 -5.71 16.54 3.88
N SER A 39 -6.07 15.39 4.43
CA SER A 39 -5.13 14.39 4.92
C SER A 39 -4.69 13.45 3.81
N MET A 40 -3.64 12.65 4.09
CA MET A 40 -3.20 11.62 3.15
C MET A 40 -4.27 10.56 2.92
N VAL A 41 -4.98 10.12 3.97
CA VAL A 41 -6.05 9.13 3.83
C VAL A 41 -7.21 9.66 2.98
N GLN A 42 -7.57 10.94 3.13
CA GLN A 42 -8.59 11.58 2.28
C GLN A 42 -8.14 11.65 0.82
N ARG A 43 -6.87 12.03 0.58
CA ARG A 43 -6.30 12.08 -0.76
C ARG A 43 -6.32 10.71 -1.43
N VAL A 44 -5.79 9.67 -0.77
CA VAL A 44 -5.74 8.31 -1.32
C VAL A 44 -7.15 7.78 -1.59
N TRP A 45 -8.08 7.96 -0.65
CA TRP A 45 -9.46 7.53 -0.83
C TRP A 45 -10.14 8.22 -2.03
N GLY A 46 -9.95 9.52 -2.18
CA GLY A 46 -10.43 10.27 -3.34
C GLY A 46 -9.82 9.79 -4.66
N GLN A 47 -8.51 9.47 -4.67
CA GLN A 47 -7.82 8.91 -5.84
C GLN A 47 -8.38 7.52 -6.21
N LEU A 48 -8.68 6.67 -5.23
CA LEU A 48 -9.35 5.37 -5.47
C LEU A 48 -10.73 5.56 -6.09
N GLY A 49 -11.49 6.57 -5.63
CA GLY A 49 -12.77 6.94 -6.24
C GLY A 49 -12.61 7.35 -7.71
N ASN A 50 -11.62 8.19 -8.03
CA ASN A 50 -11.35 8.65 -9.39
C ASN A 50 -11.05 7.50 -10.38
N VAL A 51 -10.42 6.43 -9.90
CA VAL A 51 -10.06 5.26 -10.74
C VAL A 51 -11.05 4.10 -10.62
N GLY A 52 -12.14 4.27 -9.86
CA GLY A 52 -13.18 3.25 -9.68
C GLY A 52 -12.73 2.03 -8.85
N LEU A 53 -11.91 2.25 -7.83
CA LEU A 53 -11.41 1.22 -6.91
C LEU A 53 -11.98 1.35 -5.48
N ALA A 54 -12.65 2.45 -5.15
CA ALA A 54 -13.14 2.71 -3.79
C ALA A 54 -14.16 1.66 -3.31
N ASP A 55 -15.07 1.22 -4.19
CA ASP A 55 -16.09 0.22 -3.86
C ASP A 55 -15.53 -1.18 -3.55
N SER A 56 -14.28 -1.42 -3.95
CA SER A 56 -13.55 -2.68 -3.70
C SER A 56 -12.57 -2.57 -2.53
N ALA A 57 -12.48 -1.39 -1.90
CA ALA A 57 -11.48 -1.08 -0.90
C ALA A 57 -12.01 -1.21 0.53
N VAL A 58 -11.17 -1.76 1.42
CA VAL A 58 -11.38 -1.82 2.86
C VAL A 58 -10.15 -1.29 3.59
N ILE A 59 -10.34 -0.63 4.73
CA ILE A 59 -9.22 -0.10 5.53
C ILE A 59 -8.98 -1.00 6.74
N ALA A 60 -7.80 -1.62 6.81
CA ALA A 60 -7.34 -2.34 8.01
C ALA A 60 -6.64 -1.37 8.96
N THR A 61 -7.14 -1.25 10.19
CA THR A 61 -6.66 -0.26 11.15
C THR A 61 -6.82 -0.71 12.60
N SER A 62 -6.16 -0.02 13.52
CA SER A 62 -6.35 -0.24 14.96
C SER A 62 -7.63 0.43 15.46
N LYS A 63 -8.22 -0.10 16.55
CA LYS A 63 -9.42 0.45 17.18
C LYS A 63 -9.31 1.95 17.50
N SER A 64 -8.14 2.43 17.90
CA SER A 64 -7.91 3.83 18.25
C SER A 64 -7.98 4.81 17.06
N GLN A 65 -8.00 4.32 15.83
CA GLN A 65 -8.03 5.15 14.62
C GLN A 65 -9.40 5.13 13.90
N VAL A 66 -10.32 4.29 14.32
CA VAL A 66 -11.64 4.13 13.69
C VAL A 66 -12.39 5.47 13.61
N ASP A 67 -12.54 6.16 14.74
CA ASP A 67 -13.25 7.45 14.80
C ASP A 67 -12.62 8.50 13.88
N MET A 68 -11.29 8.49 13.75
CA MET A 68 -10.58 9.41 12.88
C MET A 68 -10.82 9.10 11.40
N ILE A 69 -10.87 7.82 11.02
CA ILE A 69 -11.21 7.41 9.66
C ILE A 69 -12.64 7.82 9.35
N GLN A 70 -13.59 7.49 10.20
CA GLN A 70 -15.01 7.82 10.01
C GLN A 70 -15.26 9.32 9.94
N SER A 71 -14.56 10.11 10.77
CA SER A 71 -14.69 11.58 10.74
C SER A 71 -14.16 12.21 9.44
N GLN A 72 -13.23 11.55 8.75
CA GLN A 72 -12.59 12.08 7.54
C GLN A 72 -13.15 11.51 6.24
N LEU A 73 -13.62 10.27 6.25
CA LEU A 73 -14.07 9.57 5.05
C LEU A 73 -15.58 9.24 5.07
N GLY A 74 -16.24 9.41 6.22
CA GLY A 74 -17.63 9.01 6.41
C GLY A 74 -17.78 7.66 7.13
N HIS A 75 -18.99 7.39 7.60
CA HIS A 75 -19.28 6.17 8.39
C HIS A 75 -19.47 4.91 7.52
N ASP A 76 -19.69 5.08 6.23
CA ASP A 76 -19.94 3.97 5.29
C ASP A 76 -18.67 3.31 4.77
N VAL A 77 -17.49 3.82 5.13
CA VAL A 77 -16.19 3.24 4.72
C VAL A 77 -16.00 1.88 5.41
N PRO A 78 -15.78 0.80 4.65
CA PRO A 78 -15.53 -0.52 5.23
C PRO A 78 -14.23 -0.54 6.03
N ILE A 79 -14.29 -0.98 7.28
CA ILE A 79 -13.14 -1.00 8.20
C ILE A 79 -12.98 -2.39 8.81
N ILE A 80 -11.76 -2.92 8.74
CA ILE A 80 -11.32 -4.11 9.47
C ILE A 80 -10.52 -3.64 10.68
N ILE A 81 -10.97 -4.00 11.88
CA ILE A 81 -10.32 -3.58 13.13
C ILE A 81 -9.32 -4.63 13.57
N GLU A 82 -8.04 -4.26 13.59
CA GLU A 82 -6.99 -5.09 14.16
C GLU A 82 -7.10 -5.09 15.70
N PRO A 83 -7.25 -6.27 16.34
CA PRO A 83 -7.35 -6.35 17.79
C PRO A 83 -6.04 -5.94 18.49
N MET A 84 -4.91 -6.12 17.78
CA MET A 84 -3.58 -5.78 18.28
C MET A 84 -2.65 -5.53 17.09
N ARG A 85 -1.78 -4.53 17.20
CA ARG A 85 -0.74 -4.26 16.17
C ARG A 85 0.33 -5.35 16.20
N ARG A 86 0.54 -6.02 15.08
CA ARG A 86 1.47 -7.13 14.89
C ARG A 86 2.22 -7.05 13.56
N ASP A 87 2.49 -5.84 13.07
CA ASP A 87 3.12 -5.57 11.78
C ASP A 87 2.27 -5.99 10.56
N THR A 88 2.89 -6.06 9.39
CA THR A 88 2.20 -6.15 8.10
C THR A 88 1.53 -7.50 7.88
N PHE A 89 2.26 -8.62 8.09
CA PHE A 89 1.73 -9.95 7.77
C PHE A 89 0.44 -10.31 8.55
N PRO A 90 0.36 -10.14 9.88
CA PRO A 90 -0.88 -10.41 10.61
C PRO A 90 -2.05 -9.51 10.18
N ALA A 91 -1.79 -8.26 9.79
CA ALA A 91 -2.83 -7.37 9.25
C ALA A 91 -3.38 -7.89 7.91
N ILE A 92 -2.49 -8.34 7.01
CA ILE A 92 -2.88 -8.96 5.73
C ILE A 92 -3.67 -10.24 5.98
N ALA A 93 -3.19 -11.13 6.85
CA ALA A 93 -3.86 -12.39 7.15
C ALA A 93 -5.25 -12.15 7.74
N LEU A 94 -5.40 -11.22 8.70
CA LEU A 94 -6.68 -10.84 9.27
C LEU A 94 -7.64 -10.31 8.19
N ALA A 95 -7.14 -9.42 7.34
CA ALA A 95 -7.94 -8.84 6.25
C ALA A 95 -8.41 -9.92 5.26
N SER A 96 -7.53 -10.85 4.88
CA SER A 96 -7.87 -11.96 3.97
C SER A 96 -8.94 -12.88 4.58
N VAL A 97 -8.79 -13.24 5.86
CA VAL A 97 -9.79 -14.05 6.58
C VAL A 97 -11.13 -13.30 6.68
N TYR A 98 -11.11 -12.01 6.97
CA TYR A 98 -12.33 -11.19 7.04
C TYR A 98 -13.04 -11.13 5.68
N LEU A 99 -12.30 -10.83 4.62
CA LEU A 99 -12.85 -10.77 3.25
C LEU A 99 -13.48 -12.11 2.85
N TYR A 100 -12.83 -13.23 3.17
CA TYR A 100 -13.37 -14.55 2.89
C TYR A 100 -14.59 -14.89 3.75
N SER A 101 -14.48 -14.75 5.10
CA SER A 101 -15.45 -15.28 6.05
C SER A 101 -16.64 -14.35 6.27
N VAL A 102 -16.48 -13.04 6.10
CA VAL A 102 -17.51 -12.04 6.38
C VAL A 102 -18.07 -11.43 5.09
N GLU A 103 -17.19 -11.05 4.16
CA GLU A 103 -17.58 -10.44 2.89
C GLU A 103 -17.93 -11.47 1.81
N GLY A 104 -17.68 -12.78 2.05
CA GLY A 104 -17.95 -13.84 1.08
C GLY A 104 -17.07 -13.77 -0.18
N THR A 105 -15.88 -13.13 -0.08
CA THR A 105 -14.93 -13.03 -1.19
C THR A 105 -14.45 -14.42 -1.59
N HIS A 106 -14.40 -14.71 -2.90
CA HIS A 106 -13.96 -16.00 -3.41
C HIS A 106 -12.47 -16.24 -3.12
N LEU A 107 -12.07 -17.51 -2.94
CA LEU A 107 -10.68 -17.87 -2.63
C LEU A 107 -9.69 -17.52 -3.76
N ASP A 108 -10.16 -17.49 -5.00
CA ASP A 108 -9.36 -17.12 -6.18
C ASP A 108 -9.36 -15.61 -6.46
N GLU A 109 -10.04 -14.81 -5.62
CA GLU A 109 -10.06 -13.36 -5.77
C GLU A 109 -8.70 -12.76 -5.44
N VAL A 110 -8.16 -11.95 -6.35
CA VAL A 110 -6.91 -11.22 -6.11
C VAL A 110 -7.12 -10.15 -5.05
N ILE A 111 -6.25 -10.10 -4.08
CA ILE A 111 -6.24 -9.07 -3.03
C ILE A 111 -5.01 -8.18 -3.23
N ALA A 112 -5.22 -6.91 -3.53
CA ALA A 112 -4.16 -5.91 -3.54
C ALA A 112 -4.04 -5.26 -2.17
N VAL A 113 -2.82 -5.22 -1.63
CA VAL A 113 -2.53 -4.61 -0.32
C VAL A 113 -1.65 -3.40 -0.52
N LEU A 114 -2.04 -2.27 0.03
CA LEU A 114 -1.26 -1.02 -0.07
C LEU A 114 -1.35 -0.19 1.22
N PRO A 115 -0.32 0.64 1.50
CA PRO A 115 -0.42 1.59 2.61
C PRO A 115 -1.43 2.71 2.30
N VAL A 116 -2.02 3.33 3.33
CA VAL A 116 -2.94 4.48 3.17
C VAL A 116 -2.22 5.81 2.92
N ASP A 117 -0.90 5.83 2.86
CA ASP A 117 -0.10 7.06 2.88
C ASP A 117 0.92 7.22 1.74
N PRO A 118 0.74 6.62 0.54
CA PRO A 118 1.62 6.92 -0.58
C PRO A 118 1.27 8.31 -1.15
N TYR A 119 2.30 9.14 -1.34
CA TYR A 119 2.15 10.40 -2.07
C TYR A 119 2.43 10.16 -3.54
N VAL A 120 1.37 9.84 -4.28
CA VAL A 120 1.44 9.42 -5.69
C VAL A 120 0.40 10.15 -6.53
N GLU A 121 0.51 10.05 -7.84
CA GLU A 121 -0.49 10.50 -8.80
C GLU A 121 -1.54 9.41 -9.08
N ASP A 122 -2.69 9.77 -9.66
CA ASP A 122 -3.78 8.84 -9.98
C ASP A 122 -3.32 7.68 -10.88
N ARG A 123 -2.32 7.93 -11.77
CA ARG A 123 -1.72 6.89 -12.63
C ARG A 123 -1.13 5.71 -11.86
N PHE A 124 -0.69 5.91 -10.62
CA PHE A 124 -0.21 4.82 -9.78
C PHE A 124 -1.32 3.78 -9.50
N PHE A 125 -2.53 4.24 -9.23
CA PHE A 125 -3.66 3.36 -8.95
C PHE A 125 -4.16 2.59 -10.19
N TYR A 126 -3.94 3.12 -11.40
CA TYR A 126 -4.12 2.32 -12.61
C TYR A 126 -3.12 1.17 -12.68
N ARG A 127 -1.87 1.37 -12.24
CA ARG A 127 -0.89 0.26 -12.14
C ARG A 127 -1.28 -0.76 -11.08
N VAL A 128 -1.84 -0.33 -9.94
CA VAL A 128 -2.43 -1.26 -8.96
C VAL A 128 -3.53 -2.12 -9.61
N LYS A 129 -4.37 -1.50 -10.43
CA LYS A 129 -5.44 -2.19 -11.17
C LYS A 129 -4.88 -3.22 -12.18
N ASP A 130 -3.75 -2.92 -12.82
CA ASP A 130 -3.09 -3.82 -13.75
C ASP A 130 -2.47 -5.05 -13.06
N LEU A 131 -2.18 -5.00 -11.76
CA LEU A 131 -1.61 -6.14 -11.01
C LEU A 131 -2.49 -7.38 -11.07
N GLU A 132 -3.80 -7.24 -11.03
CA GLU A 132 -4.72 -8.38 -11.16
C GLU A 132 -4.47 -9.15 -12.45
N LYS A 133 -4.41 -8.46 -13.58
CA LYS A 133 -4.10 -9.07 -14.88
C LYS A 133 -2.70 -9.72 -14.87
N THR A 134 -1.74 -9.06 -14.24
CA THR A 134 -0.35 -9.55 -14.15
C THR A 134 -0.28 -10.84 -13.35
N VAL A 135 -0.91 -10.93 -12.19
CA VAL A 135 -0.97 -12.16 -11.38
C VAL A 135 -1.60 -13.29 -12.18
N LEU A 136 -2.77 -13.06 -12.74
CA LEU A 136 -3.50 -14.07 -13.50
C LEU A 136 -2.73 -14.54 -14.75
N ALA A 137 -2.08 -13.63 -15.47
CA ALA A 137 -1.33 -13.95 -16.70
C ALA A 137 0.02 -14.63 -16.40
N SER A 138 0.68 -14.28 -15.31
CA SER A 138 1.99 -14.81 -14.95
C SER A 138 1.93 -16.17 -14.25
N GLY A 139 0.77 -16.53 -13.68
CA GLY A 139 0.62 -17.69 -12.80
C GLY A 139 1.42 -17.56 -11.49
N ALA A 140 1.79 -16.35 -11.10
CA ALA A 140 2.51 -16.09 -9.85
C ALA A 140 1.53 -15.94 -8.69
N ASP A 141 1.93 -16.39 -7.50
CA ASP A 141 1.14 -16.23 -6.28
C ASP A 141 1.17 -14.79 -5.73
N LEU A 142 2.21 -14.02 -6.09
CA LEU A 142 2.41 -12.63 -5.64
C LEU A 142 2.94 -11.77 -6.78
N ALA A 143 2.49 -10.52 -6.83
CA ALA A 143 3.07 -9.47 -7.66
C ALA A 143 3.36 -8.22 -6.81
N LEU A 144 4.37 -7.46 -7.19
CA LEU A 144 4.82 -6.25 -6.49
C LEU A 144 4.90 -5.09 -7.48
N ILE A 145 4.65 -3.87 -6.98
CA ILE A 145 4.99 -2.66 -7.71
C ILE A 145 6.37 -2.20 -7.27
N GLY A 146 7.32 -2.18 -8.20
CA GLY A 146 8.64 -1.61 -8.00
C GLY A 146 8.72 -0.18 -8.52
N VAL A 147 9.42 0.68 -7.78
CA VAL A 147 9.69 2.08 -8.16
C VAL A 147 11.17 2.22 -8.50
N GLU A 148 11.48 2.91 -9.59
CA GLU A 148 12.86 3.12 -10.03
C GLU A 148 13.63 3.96 -9.00
N PRO A 149 14.76 3.47 -8.46
CA PRO A 149 15.54 4.18 -7.46
C PRO A 149 16.24 5.40 -8.07
N THR A 150 16.17 6.53 -7.36
CA THR A 150 16.88 7.76 -7.74
C THR A 150 18.22 7.93 -7.01
N TYR A 151 18.43 7.17 -5.92
CA TYR A 151 19.68 7.16 -5.14
C TYR A 151 19.77 5.88 -4.31
N PRO A 152 20.98 5.45 -3.88
CA PRO A 152 21.11 4.33 -2.96
C PRO A 152 20.61 4.71 -1.56
N SER A 153 19.66 3.95 -1.01
CA SER A 153 19.05 4.22 0.29
C SER A 153 19.06 2.98 1.16
N ALA A 154 19.53 3.12 2.40
CA ALA A 154 19.44 2.09 3.43
C ALA A 154 18.04 2.01 4.10
N LYS A 155 17.05 2.80 3.63
CA LYS A 155 15.73 2.91 4.28
C LYS A 155 14.63 2.10 3.59
N TYR A 156 14.89 1.61 2.39
CA TYR A 156 13.90 0.91 1.56
C TYR A 156 14.27 -0.55 1.33
N GLY A 157 13.26 -1.36 1.04
CA GLY A 157 13.44 -2.70 0.49
C GLY A 157 13.71 -2.61 -1.01
N TYR A 158 14.47 -3.56 -1.54
CA TYR A 158 14.84 -3.66 -2.94
C TYR A 158 14.31 -4.95 -3.55
N ILE A 159 13.57 -4.82 -4.64
CA ILE A 159 13.10 -5.92 -5.48
C ILE A 159 14.14 -6.12 -6.56
N VAL A 160 14.85 -7.24 -6.55
CA VAL A 160 15.88 -7.55 -7.54
C VAL A 160 15.27 -8.43 -8.63
N PRO A 161 15.20 -7.95 -9.89
CA PRO A 161 14.65 -8.74 -10.97
C PRO A 161 15.59 -9.91 -11.32
N ALA A 162 15.01 -11.02 -11.74
CA ALA A 162 15.73 -12.01 -12.54
C ALA A 162 16.11 -11.39 -13.90
N SER A 163 16.96 -12.06 -14.67
CA SER A 163 17.37 -11.53 -15.99
C SER A 163 16.20 -10.99 -16.80
N LYS A 164 16.37 -9.85 -17.46
CA LYS A 164 15.35 -9.24 -18.32
C LYS A 164 14.88 -10.23 -19.37
N SER A 165 13.63 -10.68 -19.30
CA SER A 165 12.95 -11.27 -20.44
C SER A 165 12.35 -10.13 -21.27
N SER A 166 12.66 -10.07 -22.54
CA SER A 166 12.29 -8.97 -23.45
C SER A 166 10.82 -8.93 -23.88
N ASP A 167 10.02 -9.95 -23.52
CA ASP A 167 8.68 -10.16 -24.11
C ASP A 167 7.51 -10.09 -23.12
N SER A 168 7.72 -9.65 -21.88
CA SER A 168 6.62 -9.57 -20.90
C SER A 168 6.51 -8.19 -20.28
N ASP A 169 5.28 -7.75 -20.02
CA ASP A 169 4.97 -6.49 -19.32
C ASP A 169 5.32 -6.52 -17.82
N TYR A 170 5.95 -7.60 -17.34
CA TYR A 170 6.36 -7.77 -15.95
C TYR A 170 7.76 -8.41 -15.86
N LEU A 171 8.43 -8.17 -14.74
CA LEU A 171 9.73 -8.76 -14.41
C LEU A 171 9.54 -9.87 -13.38
N ARG A 172 10.19 -11.02 -13.60
CA ARG A 172 10.28 -12.04 -12.55
C ARG A 172 11.24 -11.58 -11.46
N VAL A 173 10.83 -11.74 -10.21
CA VAL A 173 11.67 -11.41 -9.04
C VAL A 173 12.66 -12.52 -8.79
N SER A 174 13.94 -12.17 -8.66
CA SER A 174 15.00 -13.09 -8.24
C SER A 174 15.03 -13.20 -6.72
N HIS A 175 15.13 -12.07 -6.05
CA HIS A 175 15.13 -12.01 -4.59
C HIS A 175 14.76 -10.59 -4.11
N PHE A 176 14.50 -10.48 -2.81
CA PHE A 176 14.21 -9.25 -2.11
C PHE A 176 15.30 -8.97 -1.05
N THR A 177 15.70 -7.71 -0.92
CA THR A 177 16.67 -7.29 0.10
C THR A 177 16.11 -6.12 0.90
N GLU A 178 15.87 -6.33 2.19
CA GLU A 178 15.32 -5.31 3.07
C GLU A 178 16.42 -4.45 3.68
N LYS A 179 16.32 -3.14 3.50
CA LYS A 179 17.18 -2.12 4.12
C LYS A 179 18.68 -2.46 4.09
N PRO A 180 19.28 -2.67 2.92
CA PRO A 180 20.71 -2.93 2.79
C PRO A 180 21.55 -1.73 3.25
N SER A 181 22.87 -1.89 3.36
CA SER A 181 23.78 -0.73 3.46
C SER A 181 23.73 0.09 2.17
N GLU A 182 24.16 1.38 2.22
CA GLU A 182 24.16 2.24 1.03
C GLU A 182 25.06 1.68 -0.09
N GLU A 183 26.21 1.08 0.27
CA GLU A 183 27.09 0.43 -0.69
C GLU A 183 26.38 -0.74 -1.37
N LYS A 184 25.70 -1.59 -0.59
CA LYS A 184 24.93 -2.71 -1.13
C LYS A 184 23.76 -2.25 -1.96
N ALA A 185 23.06 -1.18 -1.54
CA ALA A 185 22.00 -0.54 -2.31
C ALA A 185 22.50 -0.08 -3.69
N ALA A 186 23.68 0.56 -3.73
CA ALA A 186 24.28 1.00 -5.00
C ALA A 186 24.60 -0.17 -5.94
N GLU A 187 25.06 -1.32 -5.40
CA GLU A 187 25.27 -2.53 -6.18
C GLU A 187 23.96 -3.10 -6.74
N LEU A 188 22.90 -3.16 -5.91
CA LEU A 188 21.59 -3.65 -6.32
C LEU A 188 20.97 -2.78 -7.42
N ILE A 189 21.11 -1.46 -7.33
CA ILE A 189 20.65 -0.52 -8.37
C ILE A 189 21.35 -0.81 -9.71
N LYS A 190 22.66 -1.07 -9.70
CA LYS A 190 23.39 -1.45 -10.92
C LYS A 190 22.88 -2.77 -11.54
N GLN A 191 22.30 -3.66 -10.73
CA GLN A 191 21.66 -4.89 -11.19
C GLN A 191 20.22 -4.67 -11.68
N GLY A 192 19.72 -3.43 -11.66
CA GLY A 192 18.36 -3.09 -12.07
C GLY A 192 17.31 -3.28 -10.97
N ALA A 193 17.73 -3.31 -9.71
CA ALA A 193 16.79 -3.42 -8.59
C ALA A 193 15.88 -2.19 -8.49
N LEU A 194 14.63 -2.43 -8.07
CA LEU A 194 13.60 -1.43 -7.85
C LEU A 194 13.32 -1.28 -6.34
N TRP A 195 12.92 -0.09 -5.91
CA TRP A 195 12.42 0.07 -4.55
C TRP A 195 11.07 -0.61 -4.38
N ASN A 196 10.89 -1.29 -3.24
CA ASN A 196 9.57 -1.72 -2.79
C ASN A 196 8.78 -0.51 -2.25
N CYS A 197 7.61 -0.25 -2.82
CA CYS A 197 6.71 0.82 -2.37
C CYS A 197 5.59 0.33 -1.43
N GLY A 198 5.59 -0.95 -1.07
CA GLY A 198 4.62 -1.55 -0.15
C GLY A 198 3.30 -2.00 -0.81
N VAL A 199 3.31 -2.25 -2.11
CA VAL A 199 2.19 -2.81 -2.89
C VAL A 199 2.62 -4.11 -3.50
#